data_8604a953fde84bdb25a19738495584e7
#
_entry.id   8604a953fde84bdb25a19738495584e7
#
_cell.length_a   1.000
_cell.length_b   1.000
_cell.length_c   1.000
_cell.angle_alpha   90.00
_cell.angle_beta   90.00
_cell.angle_gamma   90.00
#
_symmetry.space_group_name_H-M   'P 1'
#
loop_
_entity.id
_entity.type
_entity.pdbx_description
1 polymer ?
#
loop_
_entity_poly.entity_id
_entity_poly.type
_entity_poly.pdbx_seq_one_letter_code
_entity_poly.pdbx_strand_id
1 'polypeptide(L)'
;MEIIFLIIGMALLGVGSAIILSEVRSRRGSTPVQGRVIGFSIGKSRNQNLSSYHTVAEFIAQNGGKYYIEGSVGSSVPLHKVGQIVTVLAHAREPDKAVLKSTLSYTVGGAFVFFGLIALAAFRLTFRLNPFSVVVALIILGGLAAKVRGAWRKEPLSLQAWREYKKKVLATRVFTDATKDQIAWADPVRVVSAIEGYRKANRFAIPALFVLSLSLLFLSYYFYGRNQAFLETADHAVGTVVHLEERDSSDGDSTYAAVVEYSDRRGASFKFVDSFSSSPPRYHAGDIVNVLYSREDPNIAQIDRGLLNHWPTALLGVPGVLFLVMGLHSVTKPFRSP
;
A
#
# COMPACT_ATOMS: atom_id res chain seq x y z
N MET A 1 2.01 -13.42 -15.32
CA MET A 1 1.42 -12.40 -14.43
C MET A 1 1.22 -12.91 -13.00
N GLU A 2 0.82 -14.15 -12.79
CA GLU A 2 0.45 -14.70 -11.49
C GLU A 2 1.59 -14.73 -10.46
N ILE A 3 2.80 -15.12 -10.88
CA ILE A 3 3.98 -15.13 -10.00
C ILE A 3 4.34 -13.73 -9.51
N ILE A 4 4.00 -12.70 -10.28
CA ILE A 4 4.22 -11.30 -9.89
C ILE A 4 3.40 -10.95 -8.64
N PHE A 5 2.14 -11.37 -8.56
CA PHE A 5 1.31 -11.16 -7.37
C PHE A 5 1.87 -11.86 -6.12
N LEU A 6 2.43 -13.06 -6.29
CA LEU A 6 3.10 -13.76 -5.21
C LEU A 6 4.34 -12.99 -4.72
N ILE A 7 5.19 -12.55 -5.66
CA ILE A 7 6.43 -11.81 -5.34
C ILE A 7 6.08 -10.47 -4.68
N ILE A 8 5.14 -9.73 -5.25
CA ILE A 8 4.69 -8.44 -4.69
C ILE A 8 4.07 -8.64 -3.31
N GLY A 9 3.18 -9.63 -3.16
CA GLY A 9 2.54 -9.93 -1.89
C GLY A 9 3.54 -10.27 -0.78
N MET A 10 4.50 -11.15 -1.07
CA MET A 10 5.56 -11.52 -0.14
C MET A 10 6.49 -10.34 0.19
N ALA A 11 6.86 -9.52 -0.81
CA ALA A 11 7.69 -8.34 -0.61
C ALA A 11 6.99 -7.32 0.30
N LEU A 12 5.71 -7.02 0.03
CA LEU A 12 4.92 -6.10 0.84
C LEU A 12 4.74 -6.60 2.28
N LEU A 13 4.44 -7.89 2.47
CA LEU A 13 4.37 -8.49 3.80
C LEU A 13 5.71 -8.41 4.54
N GLY A 14 6.81 -8.70 3.85
CA GLY A 14 8.16 -8.61 4.42
C GLY A 14 8.50 -7.20 4.87
N VAL A 15 8.27 -6.21 4.01
CA VAL A 15 8.52 -4.79 4.30
C VAL A 15 7.62 -4.31 5.44
N GLY A 16 6.32 -4.57 5.37
CA GLY A 16 5.36 -4.16 6.39
C GLY A 16 5.67 -4.76 7.76
N SER A 17 5.97 -6.05 7.81
CA SER A 17 6.38 -6.74 9.04
C SER A 17 7.69 -6.20 9.59
N ALA A 18 8.69 -5.91 8.74
CA ALA A 18 9.96 -5.34 9.14
C ALA A 18 9.79 -3.94 9.76
N ILE A 19 8.91 -3.10 9.19
CA ILE A 19 8.58 -1.78 9.74
C ILE A 19 7.97 -1.93 11.13
N ILE A 20 6.94 -2.78 11.29
CA ILE A 20 6.26 -3.00 12.56
C ILE A 20 7.23 -3.56 13.62
N LEU A 21 7.99 -4.60 13.26
CA LEU A 21 8.97 -5.21 14.18
C LEU A 21 10.07 -4.24 14.59
N SER A 22 10.55 -3.38 13.67
CA SER A 22 11.54 -2.37 13.99
C SER A 22 11.01 -1.37 15.01
N GLU A 23 9.74 -0.99 14.90
CA GLU A 23 9.08 -0.08 15.81
C GLU A 23 8.88 -0.74 17.20
N VAL A 24 8.42 -2.00 17.23
CA VAL A 24 8.27 -2.76 18.49
C VAL A 24 9.61 -2.90 19.19
N ARG A 25 10.70 -3.18 18.45
CA ARG A 25 12.04 -3.28 19.04
C ARG A 25 12.56 -1.96 19.60
N SER A 26 12.29 -0.85 18.93
CA SER A 26 12.73 0.47 19.38
C SER A 26 12.04 0.92 20.67
N ARG A 27 10.87 0.34 20.99
CA ARG A 27 10.10 0.63 22.21
C ARG A 27 10.48 -0.25 23.42
N ARG A 28 11.23 -1.32 23.20
CA ARG A 28 11.64 -2.22 24.31
C ARG A 28 12.55 -1.48 25.29
N GLY A 29 12.17 -1.48 26.56
CA GLY A 29 12.94 -0.84 27.63
C GLY A 29 12.76 0.67 27.73
N SER A 30 11.86 1.28 26.96
CA SER A 30 11.49 2.68 27.09
C SER A 30 10.21 2.84 27.92
N THR A 31 10.16 3.87 28.75
CA THR A 31 8.97 4.27 29.52
C THR A 31 8.32 5.47 28.87
N PRO A 32 6.96 5.52 28.80
CA PRO A 32 6.24 6.67 28.28
C PRO A 32 6.31 7.83 29.29
N VAL A 33 6.80 8.97 28.86
CA VAL A 33 6.76 10.23 29.59
C VAL A 33 5.98 11.28 28.79
N GLN A 34 5.39 12.24 29.48
CA GLN A 34 4.71 13.36 28.83
C GLN A 34 5.72 14.40 28.39
N GLY A 35 5.61 14.85 27.15
CA GLY A 35 6.35 15.98 26.62
C GLY A 35 5.38 17.06 26.14
N ARG A 36 5.83 18.30 26.09
CA ARG A 36 5.08 19.44 25.55
C ARG A 36 5.75 19.94 24.28
N VAL A 37 5.00 20.08 23.23
CA VAL A 37 5.49 20.66 21.97
C VAL A 37 5.80 22.14 22.19
N ILE A 38 7.03 22.56 21.92
CA ILE A 38 7.49 23.94 22.10
C ILE A 38 7.72 24.66 20.78
N GLY A 39 7.82 23.92 19.67
CA GLY A 39 8.03 24.51 18.35
C GLY A 39 8.33 23.44 17.29
N PHE A 40 8.89 23.93 16.20
CA PHE A 40 9.25 23.08 15.04
C PHE A 40 10.65 23.43 14.58
N SER A 41 11.38 22.43 14.10
CA SER A 41 12.65 22.61 13.40
C SER A 41 12.46 22.41 11.90
N ILE A 42 13.38 22.98 11.10
CA ILE A 42 13.40 22.79 9.66
C ILE A 42 14.40 21.70 9.32
N GLY A 43 13.91 20.63 8.68
CA GLY A 43 14.76 19.62 8.07
C GLY A 43 15.37 20.14 6.77
N LYS A 44 16.68 19.95 6.59
CA LYS A 44 17.34 20.25 5.31
C LYS A 44 16.90 19.21 4.28
N SER A 45 15.99 19.56 3.38
CA SER A 45 15.71 18.75 2.19
C SER A 45 16.83 18.94 1.16
N ARG A 46 17.16 17.86 0.44
CA ARG A 46 18.08 17.94 -0.72
C ARG A 46 17.56 18.87 -1.81
N ASN A 47 16.26 19.07 -1.88
CA ASN A 47 15.60 19.98 -2.81
C ASN A 47 15.24 21.26 -2.03
N GLN A 48 15.90 22.38 -2.33
CA GLN A 48 15.80 23.66 -1.61
C GLN A 48 14.35 24.24 -1.52
N ASN A 49 13.42 23.72 -2.33
CA ASN A 49 12.04 24.17 -2.40
C ASN A 49 11.05 23.41 -1.48
N LEU A 50 11.49 22.35 -0.78
CA LEU A 50 10.62 21.56 0.10
C LEU A 50 11.18 21.60 1.53
N SER A 51 10.63 22.48 2.36
CA SER A 51 10.90 22.48 3.79
C SER A 51 10.10 21.39 4.49
N SER A 52 10.74 20.57 5.32
CA SER A 52 10.07 19.65 6.22
C SER A 52 10.12 20.18 7.63
N TYR A 53 8.95 20.21 8.30
CA TYR A 53 8.84 20.62 9.70
C TYR A 53 8.88 19.41 10.60
N HIS A 54 9.81 19.40 11.55
CA HIS A 54 9.93 18.38 12.58
C HIS A 54 9.44 18.93 13.90
N THR A 55 8.62 18.16 14.63
CA THR A 55 8.11 18.57 15.93
C THR A 55 9.22 18.58 16.96
N VAL A 56 9.37 19.68 17.69
CA VAL A 56 10.26 19.78 18.84
C VAL A 56 9.41 19.82 20.12
N ALA A 57 9.66 18.86 21.02
CA ALA A 57 8.98 18.77 22.30
C ALA A 57 9.99 18.78 23.46
N GLU A 58 9.63 19.44 24.56
CA GLU A 58 10.34 19.35 25.84
C GLU A 58 9.76 18.22 26.68
N PHE A 59 10.59 17.52 27.43
CA PHE A 59 10.16 16.51 28.40
C PHE A 59 11.12 16.45 29.58
N ILE A 60 10.63 15.94 30.71
CA ILE A 60 11.44 15.67 31.90
C ILE A 60 11.66 14.18 31.97
N ALA A 61 12.93 13.77 31.95
CA ALA A 61 13.30 12.37 32.07
C ALA A 61 13.22 11.90 33.52
N GLN A 62 13.31 10.58 33.76
CA GLN A 62 13.24 9.99 35.11
C GLN A 62 14.38 10.44 36.04
N ASN A 63 15.49 10.90 35.47
CA ASN A 63 16.62 11.47 36.24
C ASN A 63 16.37 12.94 36.68
N GLY A 64 15.17 13.49 36.43
CA GLY A 64 14.82 14.87 36.73
C GLY A 64 15.37 15.89 35.73
N GLY A 65 16.18 15.49 34.77
CA GLY A 65 16.76 16.36 33.76
C GLY A 65 15.71 16.79 32.70
N LYS A 66 15.83 18.03 32.26
CA LYS A 66 15.03 18.58 31.18
C LYS A 66 15.72 18.38 29.85
N TYR A 67 15.00 17.80 28.88
CA TYR A 67 15.49 17.48 27.55
C TYR A 67 14.54 17.98 26.46
N TYR A 68 15.08 18.21 25.28
CA TYR A 68 14.35 18.61 24.08
C TYR A 68 14.52 17.54 23.01
N ILE A 69 13.42 17.09 22.44
CA ILE A 69 13.41 16.02 21.44
C ILE A 69 12.91 16.56 20.11
N GLU A 70 13.72 16.38 19.08
CA GLU A 70 13.33 16.63 17.69
C GLU A 70 12.80 15.35 17.05
N GLY A 71 11.54 15.33 16.62
CA GLY A 71 10.92 14.18 16.01
C GLY A 71 11.62 13.76 14.71
N SER A 72 11.82 12.48 14.52
CA SER A 72 12.45 11.93 13.31
C SER A 72 11.60 12.06 12.04
N VAL A 73 10.29 12.24 12.19
CA VAL A 73 9.34 12.38 11.08
C VAL A 73 9.12 13.86 10.79
N GLY A 74 9.54 14.29 9.60
CA GLY A 74 9.24 15.60 9.05
C GLY A 74 8.02 15.56 8.12
N SER A 75 7.28 16.63 8.06
CA SER A 75 6.13 16.81 7.18
C SER A 75 6.18 18.21 6.56
N SER A 76 5.58 18.37 5.37
CA SER A 76 5.42 19.70 4.74
C SER A 76 4.53 20.66 5.56
N VAL A 77 3.80 20.12 6.54
CA VAL A 77 2.99 20.87 7.50
C VAL A 77 3.24 20.31 8.89
N PRO A 78 3.31 21.14 9.94
CA PRO A 78 3.48 20.69 11.32
C PRO A 78 2.43 19.65 11.71
N LEU A 79 2.86 18.52 12.27
CA LEU A 79 1.97 17.42 12.69
C LEU A 79 1.31 17.64 14.04
N HIS A 80 1.85 18.54 14.85
CA HIS A 80 1.40 18.83 16.20
C HIS A 80 1.20 20.34 16.35
N LYS A 81 0.58 20.74 17.46
CA LYS A 81 0.44 22.15 17.86
C LYS A 81 1.47 22.51 18.89
N VAL A 82 1.90 23.77 18.90
CA VAL A 82 2.66 24.33 20.03
C VAL A 82 1.79 24.26 21.29
N GLY A 83 2.37 23.82 22.39
CA GLY A 83 1.68 23.56 23.65
C GLY A 83 0.97 22.21 23.76
N GLN A 84 0.86 21.45 22.68
CA GLN A 84 0.25 20.11 22.69
C GLN A 84 1.07 19.15 23.52
N ILE A 85 0.39 18.34 24.35
CA ILE A 85 1.02 17.23 25.08
C ILE A 85 1.18 16.04 24.14
N VAL A 86 2.39 15.52 24.09
CA VAL A 86 2.78 14.36 23.28
C VAL A 86 3.44 13.30 24.16
N THR A 87 3.38 12.06 23.74
CA THR A 87 4.07 10.97 24.45
C THR A 87 5.48 10.82 23.90
N VAL A 88 6.46 10.90 24.77
CA VAL A 88 7.86 10.61 24.50
C VAL A 88 8.20 9.25 25.13
N LEU A 89 8.85 8.38 24.41
CA LEU A 89 9.37 7.10 24.89
C LEU A 89 10.82 7.33 25.29
N ALA A 90 11.08 7.47 26.59
CA ALA A 90 12.41 7.74 27.13
C ALA A 90 12.99 6.49 27.77
N HIS A 91 14.31 6.26 27.58
CA HIS A 91 15.03 5.23 28.31
C HIS A 91 15.52 5.79 29.65
N ALA A 92 15.29 5.05 30.75
CA ALA A 92 15.63 5.52 32.07
C ALA A 92 17.14 5.82 32.26
N ARG A 93 18.02 5.04 31.60
CA ARG A 93 19.48 5.20 31.68
C ARG A 93 20.07 6.05 30.55
N GLU A 94 19.36 6.26 29.45
CA GLU A 94 19.86 6.90 28.23
C GLU A 94 18.79 7.84 27.65
N PRO A 95 18.57 9.01 28.31
CA PRO A 95 17.56 9.97 27.87
C PRO A 95 17.82 10.52 26.46
N ASP A 96 19.07 10.49 26.01
CA ASP A 96 19.52 10.87 24.66
C ASP A 96 18.98 9.94 23.57
N LYS A 97 18.50 8.74 23.93
CA LYS A 97 17.85 7.79 23.01
C LYS A 97 16.31 7.87 23.04
N ALA A 98 15.76 8.92 23.61
CA ALA A 98 14.31 9.12 23.62
C ALA A 98 13.74 9.22 22.19
N VAL A 99 12.50 8.79 22.01
CA VAL A 99 11.79 8.81 20.70
C VAL A 99 10.40 9.42 20.90
N LEU A 100 10.01 10.32 20.01
CA LEU A 100 8.64 10.83 19.98
C LEU A 100 7.72 9.71 19.49
N LYS A 101 6.71 9.34 20.28
CA LYS A 101 5.77 8.28 19.93
C LYS A 101 4.98 8.69 18.68
N SER A 102 5.16 7.95 17.59
CA SER A 102 4.39 8.11 16.36
C SER A 102 3.58 6.85 16.09
N THR A 103 2.37 7.03 15.57
CA THR A 103 1.54 5.92 15.05
C THR A 103 1.79 5.69 13.57
N LEU A 104 2.53 6.58 12.89
CA LEU A 104 2.75 6.55 11.45
C LEU A 104 3.39 5.23 10.99
N SER A 105 4.41 4.74 11.72
CA SER A 105 5.08 3.48 11.38
C SER A 105 4.12 2.29 11.40
N TYR A 106 3.18 2.24 12.36
CA TYR A 106 2.17 1.19 12.41
C TYR A 106 1.15 1.32 11.30
N THR A 107 0.73 2.55 10.96
CA THR A 107 -0.22 2.78 9.86
C THR A 107 0.40 2.39 8.53
N VAL A 108 1.62 2.81 8.26
CA VAL A 108 2.35 2.47 7.02
C VAL A 108 2.65 0.97 6.96
N GLY A 109 3.22 0.41 8.03
CA GLY A 109 3.51 -1.02 8.09
C GLY A 109 2.25 -1.89 7.95
N GLY A 110 1.16 -1.49 8.61
CA GLY A 110 -0.15 -2.14 8.50
C GLY A 110 -0.74 -2.08 7.09
N ALA A 111 -0.61 -0.94 6.40
CA ALA A 111 -1.03 -0.80 5.00
C ALA A 111 -0.25 -1.76 4.08
N PHE A 112 1.08 -1.85 4.24
CA PHE A 112 1.90 -2.80 3.47
C PHE A 112 1.49 -4.25 3.73
N VAL A 113 1.24 -4.63 4.98
CA VAL A 113 0.75 -5.98 5.34
C VAL A 113 -0.61 -6.24 4.69
N PHE A 114 -1.54 -5.29 4.78
CA PHE A 114 -2.88 -5.40 4.19
C PHE A 114 -2.84 -5.60 2.68
N PHE A 115 -2.10 -4.76 1.95
CA PHE A 115 -1.93 -4.91 0.50
C PHE A 115 -1.19 -6.19 0.12
N GLY A 116 -0.22 -6.61 0.93
CA GLY A 116 0.47 -7.88 0.75
C GLY A 116 -0.47 -9.07 0.86
N LEU A 117 -1.38 -9.07 1.83
CA LEU A 117 -2.41 -10.09 1.99
C LEU A 117 -3.40 -10.10 0.82
N ILE A 118 -3.83 -8.92 0.34
CA ILE A 118 -4.68 -8.82 -0.86
C ILE A 118 -3.99 -9.41 -2.08
N ALA A 119 -2.72 -9.08 -2.31
CA ALA A 119 -1.96 -9.62 -3.44
C ALA A 119 -1.81 -11.15 -3.36
N LEU A 120 -1.59 -11.70 -2.17
CA LEU A 120 -1.54 -13.17 -1.97
C LEU A 120 -2.91 -13.83 -2.13
N ALA A 121 -3.99 -13.18 -1.68
CA ALA A 121 -5.34 -13.67 -1.91
C ALA A 121 -5.68 -13.67 -3.40
N ALA A 122 -5.35 -12.61 -4.13
CA ALA A 122 -5.48 -12.54 -5.58
C ALA A 122 -4.69 -13.66 -6.27
N PHE A 123 -3.43 -13.89 -5.86
CA PHE A 123 -2.64 -15.01 -6.34
C PHE A 123 -3.34 -16.34 -6.10
N ARG A 124 -3.86 -16.61 -4.90
CA ARG A 124 -4.54 -17.86 -4.57
C ARG A 124 -5.82 -18.08 -5.40
N LEU A 125 -6.55 -17.02 -5.69
CA LEU A 125 -7.78 -17.07 -6.50
C LEU A 125 -7.48 -17.31 -7.99
N THR A 126 -6.35 -16.80 -8.48
CA THR A 126 -5.95 -16.94 -9.89
C THR A 126 -5.19 -18.24 -10.17
N PHE A 127 -4.53 -18.79 -9.16
CA PHE A 127 -3.66 -19.96 -9.29
C PHE A 127 -4.41 -21.24 -8.89
N ARG A 128 -4.78 -22.08 -9.85
CA ARG A 128 -5.10 -23.49 -9.58
C ARG A 128 -3.79 -24.15 -9.14
N LEU A 129 -3.68 -24.41 -7.83
CA LEU A 129 -2.50 -25.02 -7.21
C LEU A 129 -2.23 -26.40 -7.85
N ASN A 130 -1.46 -26.43 -8.91
CA ASN A 130 -0.78 -27.64 -9.34
C ASN A 130 0.48 -27.75 -8.43
N PRO A 131 0.72 -28.90 -7.77
CA PRO A 131 1.88 -29.10 -6.90
C PRO A 131 3.22 -28.77 -7.60
N PHE A 132 3.29 -28.95 -8.91
CA PHE A 132 4.45 -28.57 -9.71
C PHE A 132 4.73 -27.05 -9.69
N SER A 133 3.70 -26.24 -9.78
CA SER A 133 3.84 -24.76 -9.74
C SER A 133 4.32 -24.24 -8.39
N VAL A 134 3.91 -24.89 -7.29
CA VAL A 134 4.39 -24.58 -5.94
C VAL A 134 5.89 -24.88 -5.81
N VAL A 135 6.33 -26.02 -6.34
CA VAL A 135 7.75 -26.40 -6.33
C VAL A 135 8.58 -25.40 -7.16
N VAL A 136 8.12 -25.03 -8.35
CA VAL A 136 8.79 -24.03 -9.20
C VAL A 136 8.86 -22.68 -8.51
N ALA A 137 7.77 -22.21 -7.87
CA ALA A 137 7.75 -20.96 -7.11
C ALA A 137 8.74 -20.99 -5.94
N LEU A 138 8.83 -22.10 -5.21
CA LEU A 138 9.79 -22.28 -4.11
C LEU A 138 11.24 -22.30 -4.61
N ILE A 139 11.52 -22.89 -5.76
CA ILE A 139 12.85 -22.89 -6.39
C ILE A 139 13.24 -21.46 -6.80
N ILE A 140 12.32 -20.71 -7.43
CA ILE A 140 12.55 -19.32 -7.84
C ILE A 140 12.78 -18.43 -6.60
N LEU A 141 11.94 -18.56 -5.57
CA LEU A 141 12.09 -17.81 -4.32
C LEU A 141 13.38 -18.18 -3.59
N GLY A 142 13.74 -19.47 -3.57
CA GLY A 142 15.00 -19.94 -3.01
C GLY A 142 16.21 -19.41 -3.79
N GLY A 143 16.15 -19.41 -5.11
CA GLY A 143 17.17 -18.82 -5.99
C GLY A 143 17.29 -17.31 -5.83
N LEU A 144 16.17 -16.59 -5.72
CA LEU A 144 16.15 -15.15 -5.47
C LEU A 144 16.72 -14.82 -4.08
N ALA A 145 16.32 -15.57 -3.06
CA ALA A 145 16.85 -15.44 -1.70
C ALA A 145 18.36 -15.73 -1.63
N ALA A 146 18.85 -16.74 -2.37
CA ALA A 146 20.26 -17.04 -2.50
C ALA A 146 21.03 -15.95 -3.25
N LYS A 147 20.44 -15.38 -4.30
CA LYS A 147 20.99 -14.27 -5.09
C LYS A 147 21.04 -12.96 -4.28
N VAL A 148 19.98 -12.66 -3.52
CA VAL A 148 19.94 -11.55 -2.57
C VAL A 148 20.96 -11.77 -1.46
N ARG A 149 21.03 -12.98 -0.89
CA ARG A 149 22.04 -13.33 0.12
C ARG A 149 23.47 -13.28 -0.44
N GLY A 150 23.68 -13.64 -1.72
CA GLY A 150 24.96 -13.53 -2.43
C GLY A 150 25.35 -12.09 -2.75
N ALA A 151 24.42 -11.25 -3.15
CA ALA A 151 24.61 -9.81 -3.34
C ALA A 151 24.90 -9.11 -2.00
N TRP A 152 24.23 -9.52 -0.92
CA TRP A 152 24.50 -9.06 0.45
C TRP A 152 25.86 -9.49 1.00
N ARG A 153 26.44 -10.59 0.46
CA ARG A 153 27.79 -11.02 0.81
C ARG A 153 28.89 -10.33 0.00
N LYS A 154 28.61 -9.97 -1.25
CA LYS A 154 29.61 -9.39 -2.18
C LYS A 154 29.75 -7.86 -2.06
N GLU A 155 28.71 -7.17 -1.74
CA GLU A 155 28.72 -5.79 -1.27
C GLU A 155 27.86 -5.76 -0.01
N PRO A 156 28.44 -5.57 1.13
CA PRO A 156 27.71 -5.05 2.24
C PRO A 156 27.45 -3.56 1.96
N LEU A 157 26.57 -3.23 1.04
CA LEU A 157 25.64 -2.07 1.14
C LEU A 157 24.88 -2.29 2.41
N SER A 158 25.74 -2.31 3.05
CA SER A 158 26.05 -2.78 4.34
C SER A 158 24.84 -2.41 5.15
N LEU A 159 24.26 -3.40 5.78
CA LEU A 159 23.53 -3.21 7.03
C LEU A 159 24.16 -2.08 7.87
N GLN A 160 25.48 -1.87 7.76
CA GLN A 160 26.20 -0.74 8.33
C GLN A 160 25.88 0.59 7.64
N ALA A 161 25.95 0.72 6.30
CA ALA A 161 25.58 1.95 5.61
C ALA A 161 24.07 2.23 5.75
N TRP A 162 23.22 1.20 5.77
CA TRP A 162 21.81 1.37 6.06
C TRP A 162 21.55 1.68 7.53
N ARG A 163 22.31 1.11 8.46
CA ARG A 163 22.30 1.46 9.90
C ARG A 163 22.82 2.87 10.12
N GLU A 164 23.86 3.29 9.42
CA GLU A 164 24.39 4.65 9.45
C GLU A 164 23.43 5.64 8.81
N TYR A 165 22.82 5.31 7.67
CA TYR A 165 21.75 6.09 7.06
C TYR A 165 20.54 6.19 8.01
N LYS A 166 20.12 5.08 8.61
CA LYS A 166 19.05 5.05 9.61
C LYS A 166 19.40 5.85 10.87
N LYS A 167 20.62 5.76 11.34
CA LYS A 167 21.11 6.59 12.43
C LYS A 167 21.14 8.07 12.06
N LYS A 168 21.52 8.40 10.83
CA LYS A 168 21.69 9.78 10.37
C LYS A 168 20.40 10.47 9.96
N VAL A 169 19.45 9.73 9.39
CA VAL A 169 18.20 10.27 8.80
C VAL A 169 16.99 10.05 9.70
N LEU A 170 16.97 8.95 10.47
CA LEU A 170 15.85 8.61 11.36
C LEU A 170 16.21 8.82 12.83
N ALA A 171 17.40 9.30 13.15
CA ALA A 171 17.78 9.58 14.53
C ALA A 171 16.96 10.75 15.03
N THR A 172 16.14 10.45 16.01
CA THR A 172 15.58 11.46 16.90
C THR A 172 16.76 12.17 17.55
N ARG A 173 16.84 13.48 17.41
CA ARG A 173 17.87 14.27 18.07
C ARG A 173 17.35 14.71 19.42
N VAL A 174 18.10 14.43 20.46
CA VAL A 174 17.79 14.88 21.80
C VAL A 174 18.84 15.92 22.23
N PHE A 175 18.34 17.03 22.76
CA PHE A 175 19.15 18.16 23.17
C PHE A 175 18.93 18.41 24.67
N THR A 176 19.94 18.95 25.34
CA THR A 176 19.83 19.49 26.69
C THR A 176 19.62 21.00 26.65
N ASP A 177 19.39 21.62 27.80
CA ASP A 177 19.31 23.09 27.87
C ASP A 177 20.59 23.76 27.33
N ALA A 178 21.77 23.14 27.52
CA ALA A 178 23.04 23.64 27.01
C ALA A 178 23.19 23.52 25.48
N THR A 179 22.44 22.64 24.83
CA THR A 179 22.58 22.34 23.39
C THR A 179 21.32 22.71 22.57
N LYS A 180 20.27 23.26 23.21
CA LYS A 180 19.01 23.63 22.53
C LYS A 180 19.21 24.66 21.42
N ASP A 181 20.25 25.48 21.48
CA ASP A 181 20.56 26.48 20.44
C ASP A 181 21.04 25.83 19.14
N GLN A 182 21.38 24.55 19.14
CA GLN A 182 21.69 23.77 17.94
C GLN A 182 20.45 23.35 17.15
N ILE A 183 19.23 23.56 17.71
CA ILE A 183 17.98 23.28 17.03
C ILE A 183 17.78 24.31 15.91
N ALA A 184 17.64 23.85 14.68
CA ALA A 184 17.32 24.70 13.53
C ALA A 184 15.83 25.11 13.56
N TRP A 185 15.48 26.08 14.40
CA TRP A 185 14.13 26.53 14.61
C TRP A 185 13.48 27.00 13.30
N ALA A 186 12.21 26.61 13.09
CA ALA A 186 11.40 27.09 11.99
C ALA A 186 10.90 28.51 12.30
N ASP A 187 10.93 29.36 11.27
CA ASP A 187 10.32 30.69 11.35
C ASP A 187 8.80 30.54 11.56
N PRO A 188 8.23 31.14 12.63
CA PRO A 188 6.80 31.07 12.91
C PRO A 188 5.93 31.51 11.73
N VAL A 189 6.35 32.53 10.97
CA VAL A 189 5.59 33.04 9.82
C VAL A 189 5.49 31.97 8.72
N ARG A 190 6.58 31.26 8.45
CA ARG A 190 6.57 30.13 7.49
C ARG A 190 5.72 28.96 7.96
N VAL A 191 5.73 28.68 9.24
CA VAL A 191 4.87 27.65 9.85
C VAL A 191 3.41 27.98 9.64
N VAL A 192 2.99 29.21 9.94
CA VAL A 192 1.60 29.66 9.77
C VAL A 192 1.19 29.60 8.30
N SER A 193 2.01 30.12 7.39
CA SER A 193 1.71 30.09 5.95
C SER A 193 1.57 28.67 5.40
N ALA A 194 2.39 27.72 5.88
CA ALA A 194 2.28 26.31 5.51
C ALA A 194 0.95 25.69 5.98
N ILE A 195 0.52 26.00 7.22
CA ILE A 195 -0.75 25.55 7.77
C ILE A 195 -1.93 26.11 6.97
N GLU A 196 -1.90 27.40 6.64
CA GLU A 196 -2.97 28.04 5.85
C GLU A 196 -3.05 27.47 4.42
N GLY A 197 -1.91 27.28 3.76
CA GLY A 197 -1.83 26.64 2.45
C GLY A 197 -2.44 25.24 2.46
N TYR A 198 -2.10 24.43 3.46
CA TYR A 198 -2.66 23.10 3.64
C TYR A 198 -4.17 23.13 3.89
N ARG A 199 -4.65 24.05 4.71
CA ARG A 199 -6.09 24.22 4.99
C ARG A 199 -6.86 24.59 3.71
N LYS A 200 -6.32 25.51 2.90
CA LYS A 200 -6.88 25.85 1.58
C LYS A 200 -6.96 24.63 0.66
N ALA A 201 -5.87 23.89 0.53
CA ALA A 201 -5.81 22.71 -0.32
C ALA A 201 -6.82 21.64 0.15
N ASN A 202 -6.89 21.35 1.43
CA ASN A 202 -7.78 20.32 1.97
C ASN A 202 -9.27 20.70 1.91
N ARG A 203 -9.61 21.96 1.84
CA ARG A 203 -11.01 22.41 1.65
C ARG A 203 -11.64 21.81 0.39
N PHE A 204 -10.85 21.62 -0.65
CA PHE A 204 -11.31 21.03 -1.92
C PHE A 204 -10.91 19.56 -2.05
N ALA A 205 -9.75 19.17 -1.56
CA ALA A 205 -9.22 17.81 -1.69
C ALA A 205 -10.09 16.78 -0.95
N ILE A 206 -10.57 17.10 0.25
CA ILE A 206 -11.40 16.18 1.04
C ILE A 206 -12.74 15.91 0.35
N PRO A 207 -13.55 16.92 -0.05
CA PRO A 207 -14.78 16.69 -0.80
C PRO A 207 -14.53 15.95 -2.13
N ALA A 208 -13.49 16.30 -2.88
CA ALA A 208 -13.13 15.62 -4.12
C ALA A 208 -12.82 14.14 -3.89
N LEU A 209 -12.13 13.81 -2.80
CA LEU A 209 -11.83 12.42 -2.42
C LEU A 209 -13.12 11.63 -2.11
N PHE A 210 -14.11 12.24 -1.44
CA PHE A 210 -15.41 11.61 -1.20
C PHE A 210 -16.19 11.40 -2.50
N VAL A 211 -16.23 12.41 -3.38
CA VAL A 211 -16.90 12.28 -4.70
C VAL A 211 -16.27 11.15 -5.50
N LEU A 212 -14.94 11.10 -5.58
CA LEU A 212 -14.21 10.04 -6.28
C LEU A 212 -14.51 8.66 -5.67
N SER A 213 -14.46 8.55 -4.33
CA SER A 213 -14.77 7.32 -3.61
C SER A 213 -16.18 6.82 -3.91
N LEU A 214 -17.19 7.70 -3.76
CA LEU A 214 -18.59 7.35 -4.00
C LEU A 214 -18.83 6.97 -5.47
N SER A 215 -18.20 7.66 -6.42
CA SER A 215 -18.28 7.33 -7.84
C SER A 215 -17.71 5.94 -8.13
N LEU A 216 -16.56 5.60 -7.55
CA LEU A 216 -15.94 4.28 -7.72
C LEU A 216 -16.79 3.17 -7.07
N LEU A 217 -17.35 3.41 -5.89
CA LEU A 217 -18.25 2.45 -5.22
C LEU A 217 -19.55 2.25 -5.98
N PHE A 218 -20.14 3.34 -6.51
CA PHE A 218 -21.33 3.26 -7.33
C PHE A 218 -21.07 2.46 -8.62
N LEU A 219 -19.97 2.73 -9.31
CA LEU A 219 -19.57 2.01 -10.51
C LEU A 219 -19.28 0.55 -10.23
N SER A 220 -18.60 0.25 -9.10
CA SER A 220 -18.38 -1.12 -8.62
C SER A 220 -19.70 -1.85 -8.38
N TYR A 221 -20.65 -1.21 -7.71
CA TYR A 221 -21.98 -1.77 -7.45
C TYR A 221 -22.76 -2.02 -8.77
N TYR A 222 -22.68 -1.09 -9.71
CA TYR A 222 -23.31 -1.24 -11.03
C TYR A 222 -22.77 -2.46 -11.79
N PHE A 223 -21.43 -2.62 -11.83
CA PHE A 223 -20.81 -3.78 -12.48
C PHE A 223 -21.13 -5.09 -11.74
N TYR A 224 -21.18 -5.06 -10.41
CA TYR A 224 -21.61 -6.20 -9.62
C TYR A 224 -23.02 -6.65 -9.98
N GLY A 225 -23.98 -5.73 -9.96
CA GLY A 225 -25.38 -6.04 -10.29
C GLY A 225 -25.56 -6.58 -11.69
N ARG A 226 -24.87 -5.97 -12.67
CA ARG A 226 -24.92 -6.42 -14.07
C ARG A 226 -24.34 -7.83 -14.25
N ASN A 227 -23.21 -8.09 -13.59
CA ASN A 227 -22.58 -9.42 -13.64
C ASN A 227 -23.43 -10.46 -12.90
N GLN A 228 -24.03 -10.11 -11.77
CA GLN A 228 -24.91 -11.00 -11.03
C GLN A 228 -26.16 -11.37 -11.83
N ALA A 229 -26.80 -10.38 -12.47
CA ALA A 229 -27.95 -10.63 -13.35
C ALA A 229 -27.60 -11.59 -14.50
N PHE A 230 -26.41 -11.45 -15.09
CA PHE A 230 -25.93 -12.41 -16.10
C PHE A 230 -25.75 -13.81 -15.49
N LEU A 231 -25.08 -13.93 -14.35
CA LEU A 231 -24.79 -15.23 -13.71
C LEU A 231 -26.07 -15.99 -13.31
N GLU A 232 -27.10 -15.28 -12.85
CA GLU A 232 -28.41 -15.88 -12.46
C GLU A 232 -29.17 -16.46 -13.67
N THR A 233 -28.97 -15.91 -14.85
CA THR A 233 -29.68 -16.31 -16.07
C THR A 233 -28.83 -17.14 -17.03
N ALA A 234 -27.53 -17.23 -16.77
CA ALA A 234 -26.60 -17.97 -17.63
C ALA A 234 -26.78 -19.49 -17.57
N ASP A 235 -26.65 -20.12 -18.71
CA ASP A 235 -26.49 -21.55 -18.84
C ASP A 235 -25.02 -21.95 -18.90
N HIS A 236 -24.74 -23.19 -18.56
CA HIS A 236 -23.40 -23.76 -18.58
C HIS A 236 -23.21 -24.66 -19.82
N ALA A 237 -22.06 -24.52 -20.47
CA ALA A 237 -21.62 -25.38 -21.53
C ALA A 237 -20.14 -25.73 -21.36
N VAL A 238 -19.70 -26.77 -22.06
CA VAL A 238 -18.27 -27.09 -22.22
C VAL A 238 -17.83 -26.52 -23.57
N GLY A 239 -16.81 -25.72 -23.56
CA GLY A 239 -16.20 -25.14 -24.75
C GLY A 239 -14.77 -25.60 -24.97
N THR A 240 -14.29 -25.47 -26.19
CA THR A 240 -12.90 -25.74 -26.57
C THR A 240 -12.25 -24.47 -27.08
N VAL A 241 -11.05 -24.18 -26.64
CA VAL A 241 -10.24 -23.07 -27.16
C VAL A 241 -9.76 -23.45 -28.56
N VAL A 242 -10.22 -22.71 -29.58
CA VAL A 242 -9.88 -23.00 -30.97
C VAL A 242 -8.54 -22.41 -31.37
N HIS A 243 -8.31 -21.15 -30.99
CA HIS A 243 -7.05 -20.45 -31.21
C HIS A 243 -6.94 -19.26 -30.25
N LEU A 244 -5.81 -18.58 -30.28
CA LEU A 244 -5.55 -17.37 -29.51
C LEU A 244 -5.54 -16.18 -30.46
N GLU A 245 -6.26 -15.12 -30.08
CA GLU A 245 -6.24 -13.84 -30.78
C GLU A 245 -5.21 -12.95 -30.12
N GLU A 246 -4.27 -12.48 -30.90
CA GLU A 246 -3.26 -11.54 -30.44
C GLU A 246 -3.85 -10.13 -30.41
N ARG A 247 -3.63 -9.41 -29.30
CA ARG A 247 -4.04 -8.03 -29.10
C ARG A 247 -2.82 -7.18 -28.77
N ASP A 248 -2.58 -6.19 -29.58
CA ASP A 248 -1.51 -5.22 -29.33
C ASP A 248 -1.85 -4.38 -28.09
N SER A 249 -0.89 -4.30 -27.17
CA SER A 249 -0.95 -3.37 -26.05
C SER A 249 -0.25 -2.07 -26.42
N SER A 250 -0.72 -0.96 -25.87
CA SER A 250 -0.11 0.37 -26.02
C SER A 250 1.36 0.44 -25.61
N ASP A 251 1.82 -0.52 -24.82
CA ASP A 251 3.19 -0.61 -24.29
C ASP A 251 4.13 -1.48 -25.15
N GLY A 252 3.65 -1.94 -26.34
CA GLY A 252 4.45 -2.76 -27.27
C GLY A 252 4.51 -4.25 -26.93
N ASP A 253 3.89 -4.71 -25.86
CA ASP A 253 3.77 -6.12 -25.49
C ASP A 253 2.46 -6.69 -26.03
N SER A 254 2.53 -7.84 -26.73
CA SER A 254 1.32 -8.54 -27.19
C SER A 254 0.65 -9.31 -26.06
N THR A 255 -0.67 -9.23 -25.99
CA THR A 255 -1.50 -10.06 -25.11
C THR A 255 -2.37 -11.00 -25.93
N TYR A 256 -2.75 -12.14 -25.36
CA TYR A 256 -3.47 -13.20 -26.06
C TYR A 256 -4.83 -13.44 -25.41
N ALA A 257 -5.90 -13.34 -26.20
CA ALA A 257 -7.26 -13.67 -25.80
C ALA A 257 -7.66 -15.03 -26.37
N ALA A 258 -8.34 -15.87 -25.58
CA ALA A 258 -8.82 -17.16 -26.05
C ALA A 258 -10.06 -16.99 -26.94
N VAL A 259 -10.07 -17.63 -28.10
CA VAL A 259 -11.26 -17.81 -28.92
C VAL A 259 -11.84 -19.19 -28.61
N VAL A 260 -13.06 -19.21 -28.07
CA VAL A 260 -13.71 -20.42 -27.57
C VAL A 260 -14.90 -20.77 -28.44
N GLU A 261 -14.98 -22.05 -28.85
CA GLU A 261 -16.14 -22.63 -29.49
C GLU A 261 -16.89 -23.51 -28.50
N TYR A 262 -18.21 -23.38 -28.46
CA TYR A 262 -19.07 -24.19 -27.60
C TYR A 262 -20.43 -24.43 -28.26
N SER A 263 -21.17 -25.41 -27.78
CA SER A 263 -22.54 -25.69 -28.24
C SER A 263 -23.54 -25.35 -27.15
N ASP A 264 -24.63 -24.70 -27.55
CA ASP A 264 -25.76 -24.45 -26.66
C ASP A 264 -26.56 -25.73 -26.36
N ARG A 265 -27.60 -25.62 -25.53
CA ARG A 265 -28.47 -26.77 -25.19
C ARG A 265 -29.27 -27.30 -26.42
N ARG A 266 -29.38 -26.54 -27.49
CA ARG A 266 -30.06 -26.92 -28.73
C ARG A 266 -29.11 -27.57 -29.72
N GLY A 267 -27.83 -27.66 -29.41
CA GLY A 267 -26.78 -28.20 -30.25
C GLY A 267 -26.24 -27.22 -31.30
N ALA A 268 -26.66 -25.94 -31.27
CA ALA A 268 -26.08 -24.90 -32.11
C ALA A 268 -24.69 -24.52 -31.64
N SER A 269 -23.72 -24.41 -32.57
CA SER A 269 -22.36 -24.02 -32.28
C SER A 269 -22.19 -22.50 -32.33
N PHE A 270 -21.52 -21.96 -31.30
CA PHE A 270 -21.19 -20.55 -31.13
C PHE A 270 -19.71 -20.36 -30.89
N LYS A 271 -19.19 -19.19 -31.28
CA LYS A 271 -17.82 -18.78 -31.01
C LYS A 271 -17.81 -17.41 -30.36
N PHE A 272 -16.97 -17.24 -29.36
CA PHE A 272 -16.70 -15.94 -28.77
C PHE A 272 -15.23 -15.74 -28.49
N VAL A 273 -14.80 -14.49 -28.48
CA VAL A 273 -13.47 -14.08 -28.05
C VAL A 273 -13.56 -13.65 -26.60
N ASP A 274 -12.71 -14.26 -25.77
CA ASP A 274 -12.70 -13.90 -24.36
C ASP A 274 -12.36 -12.43 -24.14
N SER A 275 -13.07 -11.78 -23.24
CA SER A 275 -12.80 -10.40 -22.85
C SER A 275 -11.46 -10.22 -22.10
N PHE A 276 -10.93 -11.30 -21.55
CA PHE A 276 -9.68 -11.30 -20.81
C PHE A 276 -8.53 -11.78 -21.69
N SER A 277 -7.48 -10.94 -21.82
CA SER A 277 -6.22 -11.29 -22.47
C SER A 277 -5.06 -11.27 -21.50
N SER A 278 -4.03 -12.08 -21.73
CA SER A 278 -2.85 -12.15 -20.88
C SER A 278 -1.56 -12.43 -21.66
N SER A 279 -0.43 -12.00 -21.13
CA SER A 279 0.90 -12.35 -21.62
C SER A 279 1.72 -12.87 -20.42
N PRO A 280 2.19 -14.11 -20.41
CA PRO A 280 1.95 -15.18 -21.40
C PRO A 280 0.47 -15.61 -21.47
N PRO A 281 0.03 -16.29 -22.57
CA PRO A 281 -1.34 -16.76 -22.72
C PRO A 281 -1.71 -17.73 -21.60
N ARG A 282 -2.93 -17.61 -21.09
CA ARG A 282 -3.46 -18.45 -20.01
C ARG A 282 -4.00 -19.79 -20.51
N TYR A 283 -4.45 -19.81 -21.74
CA TYR A 283 -5.02 -20.98 -22.40
C TYR A 283 -4.23 -21.31 -23.66
N HIS A 284 -4.36 -22.56 -24.12
CA HIS A 284 -3.78 -23.05 -25.36
C HIS A 284 -4.87 -23.59 -26.27
N ALA A 285 -4.61 -23.62 -27.56
CA ALA A 285 -5.53 -24.28 -28.50
C ALA A 285 -5.73 -25.75 -28.12
N GLY A 286 -6.99 -26.18 -28.07
CA GLY A 286 -7.38 -27.50 -27.61
C GLY A 286 -7.76 -27.59 -26.13
N ASP A 287 -7.53 -26.56 -25.32
CA ASP A 287 -7.93 -26.56 -23.91
C ASP A 287 -9.46 -26.61 -23.77
N ILE A 288 -9.95 -27.42 -22.84
CA ILE A 288 -11.36 -27.53 -22.50
C ILE A 288 -11.67 -26.53 -21.37
N VAL A 289 -12.69 -25.70 -21.56
CA VAL A 289 -13.07 -24.67 -20.60
C VAL A 289 -14.58 -24.72 -20.30
N ASN A 290 -14.96 -24.34 -19.09
CA ASN A 290 -16.37 -24.13 -18.78
C ASN A 290 -16.80 -22.75 -19.27
N VAL A 291 -17.94 -22.68 -19.95
CA VAL A 291 -18.51 -21.49 -20.55
C VAL A 291 -19.84 -21.17 -19.86
N LEU A 292 -20.02 -19.91 -19.52
CA LEU A 292 -21.29 -19.31 -19.13
C LEU A 292 -21.82 -18.52 -20.32
N TYR A 293 -23.06 -18.78 -20.74
CA TYR A 293 -23.68 -18.06 -21.85
C TYR A 293 -25.11 -17.64 -21.53
N SER A 294 -25.55 -16.54 -22.12
CA SER A 294 -26.93 -16.06 -21.95
C SER A 294 -27.90 -16.97 -22.66
N ARG A 295 -29.02 -17.33 -21.99
CA ARG A 295 -30.10 -18.11 -22.61
C ARG A 295 -30.82 -17.34 -23.72
N GLU A 296 -30.91 -16.02 -23.59
CA GLU A 296 -31.62 -15.16 -24.52
C GLU A 296 -30.75 -14.89 -25.75
N ASP A 297 -29.44 -14.66 -25.57
CA ASP A 297 -28.49 -14.42 -26.64
C ASP A 297 -27.19 -15.24 -26.40
N PRO A 298 -27.05 -16.42 -27.02
CA PRO A 298 -25.88 -17.26 -26.89
C PRO A 298 -24.58 -16.61 -27.39
N ASN A 299 -24.63 -15.49 -28.13
CA ASN A 299 -23.41 -14.76 -28.48
C ASN A 299 -22.79 -14.04 -27.27
N ILE A 300 -23.58 -13.81 -26.21
CA ILE A 300 -23.10 -13.24 -24.96
C ILE A 300 -22.62 -14.39 -24.08
N ALA A 301 -21.32 -14.66 -24.13
CA ALA A 301 -20.69 -15.74 -23.39
C ALA A 301 -19.37 -15.30 -22.77
N GLN A 302 -18.96 -16.01 -21.72
CA GLN A 302 -17.68 -15.81 -21.05
C GLN A 302 -17.16 -17.14 -20.49
N ILE A 303 -15.85 -17.25 -20.31
CA ILE A 303 -15.26 -18.40 -19.62
C ILE A 303 -15.62 -18.31 -18.12
N ASP A 304 -16.12 -19.39 -17.53
CA ASP A 304 -16.34 -19.49 -16.09
C ASP A 304 -15.03 -19.56 -15.33
N ARG A 305 -14.71 -18.49 -14.62
CA ARG A 305 -13.54 -18.38 -13.74
C ARG A 305 -13.92 -18.26 -12.27
N GLY A 306 -15.17 -18.53 -11.93
CA GLY A 306 -15.69 -18.38 -10.59
C GLY A 306 -15.56 -16.93 -10.09
N LEU A 307 -14.93 -16.75 -8.92
CA LEU A 307 -14.78 -15.41 -8.32
C LEU A 307 -14.05 -14.41 -9.21
N LEU A 308 -13.23 -14.86 -10.16
CA LEU A 308 -12.52 -13.95 -11.08
C LEU A 308 -13.46 -13.29 -12.09
N ASN A 309 -14.67 -13.79 -12.28
CA ASN A 309 -15.65 -13.10 -13.11
C ASN A 309 -16.10 -11.77 -12.48
N HIS A 310 -15.85 -11.56 -11.18
CA HIS A 310 -16.11 -10.31 -10.45
C HIS A 310 -14.90 -9.35 -10.41
N TRP A 311 -13.83 -9.60 -11.17
CA TRP A 311 -12.63 -8.75 -11.13
C TRP A 311 -12.87 -7.25 -11.39
N PRO A 312 -13.81 -6.83 -12.30
CA PRO A 312 -14.07 -5.41 -12.51
C PRO A 312 -14.66 -4.74 -11.26
N THR A 313 -15.52 -5.48 -10.56
CA THR A 313 -16.10 -5.04 -9.27
C THR A 313 -15.00 -4.80 -8.22
N ALA A 314 -14.08 -5.76 -8.08
CA ALA A 314 -12.98 -5.64 -7.12
C ALA A 314 -12.00 -4.51 -7.48
N LEU A 315 -11.69 -4.34 -8.77
CA LEU A 315 -10.81 -3.29 -9.27
C LEU A 315 -11.30 -1.88 -8.93
N LEU A 316 -12.61 -1.67 -8.93
CA LEU A 316 -13.22 -0.38 -8.60
C LEU A 316 -13.58 -0.26 -7.12
N GLY A 317 -14.07 -1.34 -6.51
CA GLY A 317 -14.53 -1.35 -5.12
C GLY A 317 -13.42 -1.15 -4.11
N VAL A 318 -12.28 -1.81 -4.31
CA VAL A 318 -11.15 -1.70 -3.36
C VAL A 318 -10.61 -0.28 -3.27
N PRO A 319 -10.26 0.42 -4.36
CA PRO A 319 -9.87 1.83 -4.30
C PRO A 319 -10.98 2.73 -3.74
N GLY A 320 -12.26 2.46 -4.10
CA GLY A 320 -13.39 3.20 -3.58
C GLY A 320 -13.46 3.16 -2.05
N VAL A 321 -13.34 1.98 -1.44
CA VAL A 321 -13.31 1.83 0.03
C VAL A 321 -12.08 2.52 0.61
N LEU A 322 -10.91 2.38 -0.01
CA LEU A 322 -9.68 3.01 0.48
C LEU A 322 -9.79 4.53 0.51
N PHE A 323 -10.28 5.15 -0.56
CA PHE A 323 -10.47 6.59 -0.61
C PHE A 323 -11.54 7.06 0.40
N LEU A 324 -12.59 6.25 0.63
CA LEU A 324 -13.57 6.54 1.68
C LEU A 324 -12.93 6.56 3.06
N VAL A 325 -12.15 5.54 3.39
CA VAL A 325 -11.45 5.44 4.68
C VAL A 325 -10.46 6.59 4.86
N MET A 326 -9.70 6.93 3.81
CA MET A 326 -8.78 8.08 3.81
C MET A 326 -9.53 9.39 4.03
N GLY A 327 -10.65 9.60 3.34
CA GLY A 327 -11.52 10.77 3.49
C GLY A 327 -12.07 10.89 4.91
N LEU A 328 -12.63 9.82 5.46
CA LEU A 328 -13.15 9.77 6.83
C LEU A 328 -12.05 10.05 7.87
N HIS A 329 -10.87 9.44 7.68
CA HIS A 329 -9.73 9.69 8.57
C HIS A 329 -9.31 11.16 8.56
N SER A 330 -9.32 11.80 7.39
CA SER A 330 -8.98 13.23 7.23
C SER A 330 -9.99 14.16 7.89
N VAL A 331 -11.27 13.76 7.95
CA VAL A 331 -12.33 14.51 8.63
C VAL A 331 -12.27 14.32 10.15
N THR A 332 -12.05 13.09 10.62
CA THR A 332 -12.05 12.75 12.06
C THR A 332 -10.83 13.28 12.80
N LYS A 333 -9.74 13.51 12.07
CA LYS A 333 -8.55 14.21 12.58
C LYS A 333 -8.35 15.53 11.86
N PRO A 334 -9.30 16.46 11.92
CA PRO A 334 -9.06 17.77 11.34
C PRO A 334 -7.82 18.36 12.00
N PHE A 335 -6.99 18.99 11.18
CA PHE A 335 -5.91 19.84 11.71
C PHE A 335 -6.57 20.90 12.57
N ARG A 336 -6.75 20.57 13.88
CA ARG A 336 -7.38 21.49 14.82
C ARG A 336 -6.50 22.72 14.91
N SER A 337 -6.99 23.87 14.49
CA SER A 337 -6.32 25.17 14.58
C SER A 337 -5.74 25.42 15.99
N PRO A 338 -4.66 26.18 16.11
CA PRO A 338 -4.08 26.59 17.37
C PRO A 338 -5.10 27.30 18.26
#